data_f306836f822cb99cd276aadaad767aa3
#
_entry.id   f306836f822cb99cd276aadaad767aa3
#
_cell.length_a   1.000
_cell.length_b   1.000
_cell.length_c   1.000
_cell.angle_alpha   90.00
_cell.angle_beta   90.00
_cell.angle_gamma   90.00
#
_symmetry.space_group_name_H-M   'P 1'
#
loop_
_entity.id
_entity.type
_entity.pdbx_description
1 polymer ?
#
loop_
_entity_poly.entity_id
_entity_poly.type
_entity_poly.pdbx_seq_one_letter_code
_entity_poly.pdbx_strand_id
1 'polypeptide(L)'
;CEKEGIEDPRKQQLRYIKQIEQLRAEVQGSFLEGYYDEIIRRLELGEIVKSPDMEDVDFFRCLNAVVNLKKSLWMRVFSAAVLNDSKRFKKDYEKKVVKVLVRSPLYEEGMTDDEILSVHGILSYAQVMEWKGPLLYKLKGGQEYIEDKAREKEYEIDTSQNQYGTVINSQTLERAFPVSIKGVQRIVTIENKANYEEMKYREDTLYLFCHGFYSPKERIFLKRLMEVAEGEIQYFHWGDMDMGGIRIFRFNKKNIFPKLKPYKMDREAFQEALERGAGIPLEEKKKEKLEKLNAGELEELK
;
A
#
# COMPACT_ATOMS: atom_id res chain seq x y z
N CYS A 1 31.86 -18.01 36.56
CA CYS A 1 31.02 -17.06 35.78
C CYS A 1 29.95 -16.35 36.60
N GLU A 2 29.67 -16.76 37.83
CA GLU A 2 28.66 -16.10 38.69
C GLU A 2 29.17 -14.89 39.49
N LYS A 3 30.44 -14.51 39.33
CA LYS A 3 31.03 -13.41 40.10
C LYS A 3 31.02 -12.03 39.40
N GLU A 4 30.61 -11.95 38.12
CA GLU A 4 30.64 -10.69 37.34
C GLU A 4 29.30 -10.28 36.69
N GLY A 5 28.18 -10.95 37.03
CA GLY A 5 26.87 -10.58 36.47
C GLY A 5 26.71 -10.83 34.95
N ILE A 6 27.63 -11.60 34.34
CA ILE A 6 27.56 -11.95 32.89
C ILE A 6 26.71 -13.23 32.78
N GLU A 7 25.58 -13.10 32.07
CA GLU A 7 24.69 -14.23 31.79
C GLU A 7 25.45 -15.28 30.93
N ASP A 8 25.23 -16.56 31.24
CA ASP A 8 25.77 -17.67 30.45
C ASP A 8 25.27 -17.53 28.98
N PRO A 9 26.14 -17.50 27.98
CA PRO A 9 25.76 -17.33 26.57
C PRO A 9 24.69 -18.34 26.09
N ARG A 10 24.69 -19.57 26.60
CA ARG A 10 23.66 -20.58 26.28
C ARG A 10 22.30 -20.24 26.88
N LYS A 11 22.28 -19.75 28.12
CA LYS A 11 21.05 -19.32 28.79
C LYS A 11 20.46 -18.09 28.07
N GLN A 12 21.30 -17.13 27.70
CA GLN A 12 20.91 -15.95 26.94
C GLN A 12 20.31 -16.34 25.58
N GLN A 13 20.97 -17.25 24.85
CA GLN A 13 20.49 -17.77 23.57
C GLN A 13 19.10 -18.43 23.70
N LEU A 14 18.89 -19.30 24.67
CA LEU A 14 17.59 -19.93 24.91
C LEU A 14 16.51 -18.92 25.28
N ARG A 15 16.86 -17.88 26.04
CA ARG A 15 15.97 -16.77 26.37
C ARG A 15 15.54 -16.02 25.10
N TYR A 16 16.47 -15.71 24.21
CA TYR A 16 16.15 -15.04 22.95
C TYR A 16 15.28 -15.91 22.04
N ILE A 17 15.59 -17.19 21.89
CA ILE A 17 14.75 -18.11 21.10
C ILE A 17 13.31 -18.07 21.61
N LYS A 18 13.10 -18.25 22.92
CA LYS A 18 11.76 -18.22 23.53
C LYS A 18 11.05 -16.88 23.32
N GLN A 19 11.78 -15.76 23.41
CA GLN A 19 11.25 -14.43 23.15
C GLN A 19 10.78 -14.30 21.71
N ILE A 20 11.59 -14.72 20.72
CA ILE A 20 11.25 -14.62 19.31
C ILE A 20 10.12 -15.57 18.93
N GLU A 21 10.04 -16.77 19.52
CA GLU A 21 8.90 -17.69 19.35
C GLU A 21 7.58 -17.05 19.81
N GLN A 22 7.57 -16.31 20.93
CA GLN A 22 6.40 -15.58 21.40
C GLN A 22 5.99 -14.48 20.42
N LEU A 23 6.96 -13.68 19.94
CA LEU A 23 6.72 -12.61 18.95
C LEU A 23 6.20 -13.18 17.64
N ARG A 24 6.74 -14.30 17.18
CA ARG A 24 6.29 -15.02 15.98
C ARG A 24 4.82 -15.46 16.10
N ALA A 25 4.42 -15.97 17.26
CA ALA A 25 3.05 -16.41 17.49
C ALA A 25 2.01 -15.30 17.36
N GLU A 26 2.41 -14.03 17.60
CA GLU A 26 1.52 -12.87 17.46
C GLU A 26 1.26 -12.47 15.99
N VAL A 27 2.06 -12.96 15.04
CA VAL A 27 2.04 -12.54 13.63
C VAL A 27 1.75 -13.68 12.65
N GLN A 28 1.07 -14.71 13.10
CA GLN A 28 0.71 -15.88 12.30
C GLN A 28 -0.01 -15.48 10.99
N GLY A 29 0.39 -16.11 9.88
CA GLY A 29 -0.13 -15.82 8.55
C GLY A 29 0.46 -14.57 7.90
N SER A 30 1.37 -13.86 8.56
CA SER A 30 2.08 -12.73 7.97
C SER A 30 3.47 -13.12 7.47
N PHE A 31 4.06 -12.27 6.61
CA PHE A 31 5.43 -12.46 6.13
C PHE A 31 6.49 -12.39 7.25
N LEU A 32 6.15 -11.83 8.41
CA LEU A 32 7.05 -11.76 9.57
C LEU A 32 7.31 -13.13 10.21
N GLU A 33 6.46 -14.14 9.99
CA GLU A 33 6.78 -15.50 10.44
C GLU A 33 8.14 -15.94 9.90
N GLY A 34 8.36 -15.83 8.58
CA GLY A 34 9.63 -16.20 7.97
C GLY A 34 10.82 -15.35 8.44
N TYR A 35 10.58 -14.08 8.80
CA TYR A 35 11.60 -13.23 9.40
C TYR A 35 12.03 -13.73 10.78
N TYR A 36 11.08 -14.11 11.62
CA TYR A 36 11.35 -14.67 12.94
C TYR A 36 11.94 -16.08 12.87
N ASP A 37 11.48 -16.93 11.95
CA ASP A 37 12.05 -18.25 11.70
C ASP A 37 13.55 -18.18 11.35
N GLU A 38 13.94 -17.18 10.54
CA GLU A 38 15.36 -16.95 10.21
C GLU A 38 16.17 -16.59 11.46
N ILE A 39 15.64 -15.74 12.35
CA ILE A 39 16.31 -15.36 13.60
C ILE A 39 16.46 -16.58 14.53
N ILE A 40 15.37 -17.34 14.73
CA ILE A 40 15.39 -18.56 15.56
C ILE A 40 16.45 -19.52 15.03
N ARG A 41 16.44 -19.84 13.74
CA ARG A 41 17.42 -20.75 13.11
C ARG A 41 18.85 -20.29 13.35
N ARG A 42 19.16 -19.02 13.22
CA ARG A 42 20.50 -18.47 13.46
C ARG A 42 20.90 -18.62 14.93
N LEU A 43 20.00 -18.35 15.85
CA LEU A 43 20.24 -18.56 17.29
C LEU A 43 20.49 -20.03 17.60
N GLU A 44 19.69 -20.96 17.05
CA GLU A 44 19.87 -22.42 17.24
C GLU A 44 21.23 -22.93 16.73
N LEU A 45 21.76 -22.32 15.66
CA LEU A 45 23.11 -22.61 15.14
C LEU A 45 24.22 -21.99 15.99
N GLY A 46 23.90 -21.29 17.07
CA GLY A 46 24.89 -20.65 17.95
C GLY A 46 25.46 -19.34 17.37
N GLU A 47 24.82 -18.76 16.34
CA GLU A 47 25.26 -17.50 15.78
C GLU A 47 24.97 -16.32 16.71
N ILE A 48 25.89 -15.34 16.72
CA ILE A 48 25.64 -14.06 17.39
C ILE A 48 24.81 -13.18 16.48
N VAL A 49 23.52 -12.99 16.83
CA VAL A 49 22.62 -12.10 16.09
C VAL A 49 22.80 -10.67 16.61
N LYS A 50 23.55 -9.85 15.84
CA LYS A 50 23.79 -8.43 16.16
C LYS A 50 22.71 -7.50 15.66
N SER A 51 21.91 -7.93 14.69
CA SER A 51 20.82 -7.16 14.10
C SER A 51 19.70 -8.12 13.68
N PRO A 52 18.46 -7.92 14.21
CA PRO A 52 18.08 -6.86 15.14
C PRO A 52 18.71 -7.04 16.53
N ASP A 53 18.74 -5.95 17.32
CA ASP A 53 19.09 -6.02 18.74
C ASP A 53 17.99 -6.79 19.49
N MET A 54 18.36 -7.92 20.08
CA MET A 54 17.40 -8.82 20.79
C MET A 54 16.81 -8.19 22.05
N GLU A 55 17.45 -7.18 22.60
CA GLU A 55 16.96 -6.46 23.79
C GLU A 55 16.06 -5.26 23.41
N ASP A 56 15.98 -4.89 22.13
CA ASP A 56 15.12 -3.77 21.66
C ASP A 56 13.65 -4.20 21.55
N VAL A 57 13.00 -4.37 22.69
CA VAL A 57 11.59 -4.81 22.80
C VAL A 57 10.65 -3.87 22.00
N ASP A 58 10.93 -2.57 21.99
CA ASP A 58 10.09 -1.58 21.31
C ASP A 58 10.16 -1.72 19.80
N PHE A 59 11.32 -2.13 19.25
CA PHE A 59 11.47 -2.45 17.84
C PHE A 59 10.53 -3.60 17.43
N PHE A 60 10.56 -4.70 18.15
CA PHE A 60 9.69 -5.86 17.87
C PHE A 60 8.21 -5.53 18.06
N ARG A 61 7.89 -4.73 19.09
CA ARG A 61 6.52 -4.23 19.29
C ARG A 61 6.04 -3.42 18.10
N CYS A 62 6.88 -2.55 17.54
CA CYS A 62 6.57 -1.80 16.32
C CYS A 62 6.33 -2.73 15.13
N LEU A 63 7.18 -3.73 14.89
CA LEU A 63 7.03 -4.68 13.79
C LEU A 63 5.70 -5.43 13.87
N ASN A 64 5.40 -6.03 15.03
CA ASN A 64 4.17 -6.80 15.21
C ASN A 64 2.94 -5.91 15.11
N ALA A 65 3.01 -4.68 15.63
CA ALA A 65 1.92 -3.71 15.53
C ALA A 65 1.59 -3.34 14.08
N VAL A 66 2.60 -3.18 13.21
CA VAL A 66 2.38 -2.82 11.79
C VAL A 66 1.56 -3.88 11.07
N VAL A 67 1.93 -5.16 11.20
CA VAL A 67 1.22 -6.24 10.46
C VAL A 67 -0.14 -6.57 11.08
N ASN A 68 -0.36 -6.22 12.33
CA ASN A 68 -1.61 -6.43 13.06
C ASN A 68 -2.57 -5.23 12.99
N LEU A 69 -2.23 -4.17 12.24
CA LEU A 69 -3.10 -3.02 12.08
C LEU A 69 -4.45 -3.43 11.49
N LYS A 70 -5.53 -3.16 12.21
CA LYS A 70 -6.92 -3.38 11.73
C LYS A 70 -7.41 -2.25 10.84
N LYS A 71 -6.79 -1.08 10.94
CA LYS A 71 -7.08 0.12 10.14
C LYS A 71 -5.82 0.96 9.97
N SER A 72 -5.78 1.76 8.91
CA SER A 72 -4.67 2.69 8.72
C SER A 72 -4.65 3.75 9.82
N LEU A 73 -3.47 4.08 10.29
CA LEU A 73 -3.22 5.08 11.33
C LEU A 73 -2.24 6.15 10.82
N TRP A 74 -2.41 7.36 11.30
CA TRP A 74 -1.38 8.38 11.16
C TRP A 74 -0.12 7.94 11.91
N MET A 75 1.05 8.17 11.35
CA MET A 75 2.34 7.78 11.94
C MET A 75 2.47 8.25 13.39
N ARG A 76 2.04 9.47 13.71
CA ARG A 76 2.05 10.00 15.08
C ARG A 76 1.09 9.25 16.02
N VAL A 77 -0.07 8.85 15.50
CA VAL A 77 -1.06 8.08 16.27
C VAL A 77 -0.54 6.67 16.51
N PHE A 78 0.04 6.03 15.48
CA PHE A 78 0.72 4.75 15.60
C PHE A 78 1.83 4.81 16.65
N SER A 79 2.72 5.81 16.56
CA SER A 79 3.81 6.01 17.50
C SER A 79 3.32 6.17 18.95
N ALA A 80 2.30 6.99 19.16
CA ALA A 80 1.73 7.20 20.50
C ALA A 80 1.09 5.91 21.04
N ALA A 81 0.36 5.15 20.20
CA ALA A 81 -0.31 3.92 20.61
C ALA A 81 0.68 2.79 20.97
N VAL A 82 1.79 2.69 20.24
CA VAL A 82 2.75 1.58 20.41
C VAL A 82 3.86 1.93 21.42
N LEU A 83 4.33 3.19 21.40
CA LEU A 83 5.53 3.62 22.14
C LEU A 83 5.25 4.64 23.23
N ASN A 84 3.99 5.04 23.44
CA ASN A 84 3.58 6.12 24.36
C ASN A 84 4.25 7.49 24.07
N ASP A 85 4.75 7.68 22.84
CA ASP A 85 5.37 8.92 22.38
C ASP A 85 5.06 9.10 20.87
N SER A 86 4.45 10.21 20.52
CA SER A 86 3.99 10.50 19.15
C SER A 86 5.09 10.72 18.11
N LYS A 87 6.34 10.88 18.52
CA LYS A 87 7.49 11.18 17.63
C LYS A 87 8.53 10.08 17.61
N ARG A 88 8.54 9.20 18.61
CA ARG A 88 9.61 8.23 18.85
C ARG A 88 9.73 7.21 17.72
N PHE A 89 8.61 6.75 17.12
CA PHE A 89 8.64 5.85 15.99
C PHE A 89 9.46 6.42 14.82
N LYS A 90 9.13 7.63 14.39
CA LYS A 90 9.86 8.30 13.29
C LYS A 90 11.34 8.48 13.58
N LYS A 91 11.66 8.85 14.80
CA LYS A 91 13.04 9.14 15.21
C LYS A 91 13.91 7.89 15.33
N ASP A 92 13.39 6.84 15.98
CA ASP A 92 14.22 5.74 16.48
C ASP A 92 13.96 4.41 15.74
N TYR A 93 12.77 4.21 15.14
CA TYR A 93 12.32 2.92 14.63
C TYR A 93 11.94 2.90 13.15
N GLU A 94 11.54 4.01 12.54
CA GLU A 94 11.08 4.06 11.15
C GLU A 94 12.02 3.30 10.21
N LYS A 95 13.29 3.69 10.16
CA LYS A 95 14.28 3.05 9.27
C LYS A 95 14.57 1.59 9.61
N LYS A 96 14.53 1.22 10.89
CA LYS A 96 14.72 -0.16 11.33
C LYS A 96 13.55 -1.05 10.88
N VAL A 97 12.33 -0.56 11.05
CA VAL A 97 11.10 -1.24 10.66
C VAL A 97 11.00 -1.36 9.13
N VAL A 98 11.24 -0.27 8.40
CA VAL A 98 11.25 -0.27 6.93
C VAL A 98 12.21 -1.31 6.37
N LYS A 99 13.42 -1.47 6.93
CA LYS A 99 14.37 -2.52 6.52
C LYS A 99 13.80 -3.94 6.60
N VAL A 100 12.85 -4.19 7.46
CA VAL A 100 12.16 -5.49 7.55
C VAL A 100 10.98 -5.52 6.59
N LEU A 101 10.23 -4.42 6.48
CA LEU A 101 9.06 -4.32 5.60
C LEU A 101 9.38 -4.49 4.12
N VAL A 102 10.62 -4.25 3.68
CA VAL A 102 11.08 -4.55 2.30
C VAL A 102 11.03 -6.06 1.96
N ARG A 103 10.87 -6.93 2.96
CA ARG A 103 10.64 -8.37 2.76
C ARG A 103 9.16 -8.71 2.49
N SER A 104 8.28 -7.75 2.66
CA SER A 104 6.85 -7.92 2.45
C SER A 104 6.49 -8.16 0.98
N PRO A 105 5.48 -8.98 0.68
CA PRO A 105 4.92 -9.12 -0.67
C PRO A 105 4.37 -7.82 -1.26
N LEU A 106 4.15 -6.78 -0.44
CA LEU A 106 3.69 -5.46 -0.84
C LEU A 106 4.82 -4.52 -1.25
N TYR A 107 6.07 -4.90 -1.00
CA TYR A 107 7.21 -4.08 -1.39
C TYR A 107 7.45 -4.17 -2.90
N GLU A 108 7.67 -3.04 -3.52
CA GLU A 108 8.23 -2.92 -4.87
C GLU A 108 9.54 -2.13 -4.81
N GLU A 109 10.52 -2.56 -5.59
CA GLU A 109 11.85 -1.93 -5.58
C GLU A 109 11.76 -0.44 -5.90
N GLY A 110 12.40 0.38 -5.07
CA GLY A 110 12.46 1.84 -5.19
C GLY A 110 11.32 2.60 -4.54
N MET A 111 10.43 1.90 -3.81
CA MET A 111 9.53 2.58 -2.88
C MET A 111 10.34 3.40 -1.87
N THR A 112 9.89 4.60 -1.58
CA THR A 112 10.37 5.42 -0.46
C THR A 112 9.92 4.84 0.89
N ASP A 113 10.56 5.24 1.98
CA ASP A 113 10.18 4.80 3.32
C ASP A 113 8.70 5.12 3.63
N ASP A 114 8.22 6.29 3.22
CA ASP A 114 6.82 6.70 3.40
C ASP A 114 5.85 5.82 2.58
N GLU A 115 6.20 5.43 1.36
CA GLU A 115 5.38 4.53 0.53
C GLU A 115 5.33 3.12 1.11
N ILE A 116 6.48 2.59 1.59
CA ILE A 116 6.53 1.30 2.27
C ILE A 116 5.63 1.30 3.50
N LEU A 117 5.70 2.33 4.32
CA LEU A 117 4.83 2.47 5.49
C LEU A 117 3.36 2.64 5.12
N SER A 118 3.08 3.42 4.07
CA SER A 118 1.71 3.68 3.59
C SER A 118 1.02 2.41 3.11
N VAL A 119 1.70 1.57 2.32
CA VAL A 119 1.11 0.29 1.86
C VAL A 119 0.85 -0.71 2.98
N HIS A 120 1.48 -0.50 4.14
CA HIS A 120 1.24 -1.27 5.38
C HIS A 120 0.27 -0.56 6.34
N GLY A 121 -0.24 0.62 5.99
CA GLY A 121 -1.26 1.32 6.77
C GLY A 121 -0.76 2.37 7.75
N ILE A 122 0.53 2.73 7.72
CA ILE A 122 1.06 3.87 8.48
C ILE A 122 1.15 5.08 7.56
N LEU A 123 0.35 6.12 7.83
CA LEU A 123 0.15 7.25 6.94
C LEU A 123 0.91 8.48 7.40
N SER A 124 1.64 9.10 6.49
CA SER A 124 2.35 10.38 6.69
C SER A 124 1.60 11.57 6.12
N TYR A 125 0.68 11.35 5.18
CA TYR A 125 -0.11 12.38 4.50
C TYR A 125 -1.57 11.97 4.33
N ALA A 126 -2.45 12.96 4.10
CA ALA A 126 -3.87 12.74 3.90
C ALA A 126 -4.12 11.99 2.58
N GLN A 127 -4.89 10.91 2.66
CA GLN A 127 -5.28 10.14 1.50
C GLN A 127 -6.67 10.55 1.05
N VAL A 128 -6.84 10.61 -0.25
CA VAL A 128 -8.11 10.87 -0.92
C VAL A 128 -8.29 9.85 -2.04
N MET A 129 -9.52 9.42 -2.23
CA MET A 129 -9.89 8.65 -3.42
C MET A 129 -10.63 9.58 -4.38
N GLU A 130 -10.21 9.59 -5.62
CA GLU A 130 -10.77 10.46 -6.64
C GLU A 130 -11.11 9.67 -7.89
N TRP A 131 -12.31 9.91 -8.45
CA TRP A 131 -12.75 9.28 -9.68
C TRP A 131 -13.65 10.19 -10.50
N LYS A 132 -13.76 9.90 -11.80
CA LYS A 132 -14.67 10.52 -12.76
C LYS A 132 -15.38 9.41 -13.53
N GLY A 133 -16.71 9.41 -13.50
CA GLY A 133 -17.55 8.37 -14.08
C GLY A 133 -18.63 7.88 -13.13
N PRO A 134 -19.56 7.02 -13.59
CA PRO A 134 -20.69 6.55 -12.80
C PRO A 134 -20.24 5.53 -11.74
N LEU A 135 -20.54 5.85 -10.48
CA LEU A 135 -20.38 4.95 -9.34
C LEU A 135 -21.48 5.21 -8.34
N LEU A 136 -22.23 4.19 -8.01
CA LEU A 136 -23.13 4.18 -6.86
C LEU A 136 -22.42 3.54 -5.67
N TYR A 137 -22.36 4.23 -4.55
CA TYR A 137 -21.82 3.68 -3.31
C TYR A 137 -22.71 3.98 -2.12
N LYS A 138 -22.66 3.10 -1.13
CA LYS A 138 -23.26 3.31 0.18
C LYS A 138 -22.24 3.90 1.13
N LEU A 139 -22.67 4.89 1.91
CA LEU A 139 -21.90 5.47 2.99
C LEU A 139 -22.56 5.13 4.32
N LYS A 140 -21.86 4.39 5.17
CA LYS A 140 -22.28 4.15 6.54
C LYS A 140 -21.90 5.32 7.42
N GLY A 141 -22.85 5.93 8.10
CA GLY A 141 -22.57 7.08 8.95
C GLY A 141 -23.73 7.54 9.80
N GLY A 142 -23.39 7.94 11.02
CA GLY A 142 -24.36 8.40 12.00
C GLY A 142 -25.16 7.26 12.67
N GLN A 143 -25.83 7.61 13.75
CA GLN A 143 -26.78 6.73 14.42
C GLN A 143 -28.17 7.33 14.27
N GLU A 144 -29.11 6.54 13.81
CA GLU A 144 -30.54 6.84 13.84
C GLU A 144 -31.16 6.00 14.95
N TYR A 145 -31.96 6.61 15.79
CA TYR A 145 -32.70 5.91 16.85
C TYR A 145 -34.13 5.67 16.35
N ILE A 146 -34.46 4.39 16.13
CA ILE A 146 -35.82 3.96 15.78
C ILE A 146 -36.26 3.01 16.90
N GLU A 147 -37.35 3.35 17.59
CA GLU A 147 -37.93 2.58 18.70
C GLU A 147 -36.88 2.26 19.79
N ASP A 148 -36.13 3.28 20.23
CA ASP A 148 -35.03 3.18 21.23
C ASP A 148 -33.85 2.23 20.86
N LYS A 149 -33.77 1.78 19.60
CA LYS A 149 -32.65 1.01 19.09
C LYS A 149 -31.79 1.87 18.19
N ALA A 150 -30.51 1.94 18.51
CA ALA A 150 -29.52 2.58 17.64
C ALA A 150 -29.38 1.78 16.34
N ARG A 151 -29.64 2.42 15.21
CA ARG A 151 -29.40 1.85 13.87
C ARG A 151 -28.35 2.68 13.14
N GLU A 152 -27.41 2.01 12.50
CA GLU A 152 -26.44 2.71 11.65
C GLU A 152 -27.17 3.23 10.40
N LYS A 153 -27.06 4.52 10.15
CA LYS A 153 -27.69 5.16 9.00
C LYS A 153 -26.85 4.93 7.75
N GLU A 154 -27.48 4.46 6.69
CA GLU A 154 -26.84 4.28 5.38
C GLU A 154 -27.37 5.31 4.39
N TYR A 155 -26.48 5.87 3.59
CA TYR A 155 -26.79 6.78 2.50
C TYR A 155 -26.33 6.18 1.18
N GLU A 156 -27.17 6.25 0.16
CA GLU A 156 -26.77 5.94 -1.21
C GLU A 156 -26.35 7.23 -1.91
N ILE A 157 -25.18 7.20 -2.52
CA ILE A 157 -24.61 8.34 -3.22
C ILE A 157 -24.26 7.89 -4.64
N ASP A 158 -24.96 8.48 -5.61
CA ASP A 158 -24.74 8.27 -7.04
C ASP A 158 -23.92 9.42 -7.61
N THR A 159 -22.76 9.08 -8.21
CA THR A 159 -21.85 10.05 -8.80
C THR A 159 -22.00 10.18 -10.32
N SER A 160 -23.03 9.59 -10.92
CA SER A 160 -23.27 9.66 -12.37
C SER A 160 -23.52 11.09 -12.88
N GLN A 161 -23.93 12.01 -12.01
CA GLN A 161 -24.12 13.43 -12.36
C GLN A 161 -22.87 14.29 -12.12
N ASN A 162 -21.82 13.76 -11.54
CA ASN A 162 -20.61 14.50 -11.18
C ASN A 162 -19.64 14.56 -12.39
N GLN A 163 -19.96 15.40 -13.36
CA GLN A 163 -19.25 15.52 -14.64
C GLN A 163 -17.74 15.86 -14.49
N TYR A 164 -17.38 16.54 -13.39
CA TYR A 164 -15.98 16.94 -13.12
C TYR A 164 -15.26 15.98 -12.17
N GLY A 165 -15.95 14.96 -11.67
CA GLY A 165 -15.41 13.94 -10.78
C GLY A 165 -15.86 14.10 -9.33
N THR A 166 -15.48 13.12 -8.54
CA THR A 166 -15.79 13.01 -7.11
C THR A 166 -14.51 12.77 -6.33
N VAL A 167 -14.34 13.49 -5.24
CA VAL A 167 -13.23 13.30 -4.28
C VAL A 167 -13.80 12.93 -2.93
N ILE A 168 -13.36 11.83 -2.35
CA ILE A 168 -13.68 11.48 -0.97
C ILE A 168 -12.41 11.40 -0.13
N ASN A 169 -12.50 11.91 1.11
CA ASN A 169 -11.40 11.88 2.05
C ASN A 169 -11.24 10.49 2.71
N SER A 170 -10.15 10.31 3.42
CA SER A 170 -9.80 9.06 4.10
C SER A 170 -10.88 8.56 5.09
N GLN A 171 -11.63 9.45 5.75
CA GLN A 171 -12.70 9.07 6.69
C GLN A 171 -13.92 8.55 5.95
N THR A 172 -14.29 9.22 4.86
CA THR A 172 -15.38 8.79 3.99
C THR A 172 -15.04 7.46 3.32
N LEU A 173 -13.82 7.32 2.80
CA LEU A 173 -13.33 6.11 2.16
C LEU A 173 -13.42 4.86 3.06
N GLU A 174 -13.14 5.01 4.36
CA GLU A 174 -13.24 3.92 5.34
C GLU A 174 -14.67 3.38 5.49
N ARG A 175 -15.68 4.22 5.22
CA ARG A 175 -17.12 3.95 5.39
C ARG A 175 -17.88 3.81 4.09
N ALA A 176 -17.22 4.03 2.96
CA ALA A 176 -17.78 3.93 1.62
C ALA A 176 -17.72 2.50 1.11
N PHE A 177 -18.83 2.02 0.54
CA PHE A 177 -18.94 0.69 -0.04
C PHE A 177 -19.50 0.82 -1.46
N PRO A 178 -18.71 0.54 -2.51
CA PRO A 178 -19.23 0.43 -3.87
C PRO A 178 -20.44 -0.53 -3.92
N VAL A 179 -21.46 -0.14 -4.66
CA VAL A 179 -22.69 -0.93 -4.83
C VAL A 179 -22.92 -1.28 -6.29
N SER A 180 -22.65 -0.34 -7.21
CA SER A 180 -22.83 -0.57 -8.63
C SER A 180 -22.02 0.41 -9.46
N ILE A 181 -21.53 -0.09 -10.59
CA ILE A 181 -20.93 0.69 -11.68
C ILE A 181 -21.65 0.36 -12.99
N LYS A 182 -22.98 0.38 -12.95
CA LYS A 182 -23.83 0.00 -14.07
C LYS A 182 -23.50 0.79 -15.33
N GLY A 183 -23.32 0.08 -16.46
CA GLY A 183 -23.00 0.67 -17.75
C GLY A 183 -21.51 0.85 -18.00
N VAL A 184 -20.66 0.76 -16.97
CA VAL A 184 -19.20 0.86 -17.12
C VAL A 184 -18.67 -0.37 -17.83
N GLN A 185 -17.90 -0.15 -18.90
CA GLN A 185 -17.20 -1.18 -19.69
C GLN A 185 -15.69 -1.10 -19.45
N ARG A 186 -15.18 0.05 -18.98
CA ARG A 186 -13.76 0.30 -18.78
C ARG A 186 -13.48 0.97 -17.44
N ILE A 187 -12.46 0.50 -16.75
CA ILE A 187 -11.87 1.17 -15.60
C ILE A 187 -10.44 1.57 -15.99
N VAL A 188 -10.11 2.84 -15.86
CA VAL A 188 -8.80 3.38 -16.24
C VAL A 188 -8.19 4.09 -15.03
N THR A 189 -7.10 3.55 -14.49
CA THR A 189 -6.29 4.23 -13.48
C THR A 189 -5.30 5.16 -14.16
N ILE A 190 -5.20 6.41 -13.72
CA ILE A 190 -4.34 7.44 -14.34
C ILE A 190 -3.45 8.05 -13.27
N GLU A 191 -2.13 7.98 -13.47
CA GLU A 191 -1.14 8.46 -12.50
C GLU A 191 -0.93 9.98 -12.59
N ASN A 192 -0.78 10.49 -13.80
CA ASN A 192 -0.54 11.92 -14.02
C ASN A 192 -1.83 12.73 -13.79
N LYS A 193 -1.77 13.67 -12.84
CA LYS A 193 -2.94 14.50 -12.48
C LYS A 193 -3.47 15.34 -13.63
N ALA A 194 -2.60 15.92 -14.44
CA ALA A 194 -3.01 16.71 -15.60
C ALA A 194 -3.75 15.86 -16.63
N ASN A 195 -3.22 14.66 -16.92
CA ASN A 195 -3.90 13.73 -17.83
C ASN A 195 -5.26 13.29 -17.29
N TYR A 196 -5.37 13.07 -15.97
CA TYR A 196 -6.65 12.74 -15.34
C TYR A 196 -7.66 13.91 -15.43
N GLU A 197 -7.23 15.13 -15.19
CA GLU A 197 -8.06 16.34 -15.29
C GLU A 197 -8.63 16.53 -16.70
N GLU A 198 -7.82 16.27 -17.74
CA GLU A 198 -8.22 16.36 -19.16
C GLU A 198 -9.25 15.30 -19.60
N MET A 199 -9.43 14.20 -18.82
CA MET A 199 -10.42 13.19 -19.17
C MET A 199 -11.83 13.77 -19.06
N LYS A 200 -12.58 13.70 -20.17
CA LYS A 200 -14.00 14.04 -20.17
C LYS A 200 -14.80 12.90 -19.55
N TYR A 201 -15.83 13.25 -18.81
CA TYR A 201 -16.80 12.29 -18.29
C TYR A 201 -17.35 11.40 -19.41
N ARG A 202 -17.51 10.10 -19.10
CA ARG A 202 -18.11 9.09 -19.97
C ARG A 202 -18.96 8.15 -19.14
N GLU A 203 -20.13 7.77 -19.65
CA GLU A 203 -21.02 6.83 -18.97
C GLU A 203 -20.49 5.39 -19.00
N ASP A 204 -19.63 5.06 -19.98
CA ASP A 204 -19.06 3.72 -20.17
C ASP A 204 -17.69 3.54 -19.50
N THR A 205 -17.14 4.58 -18.85
CA THR A 205 -15.76 4.55 -18.33
C THR A 205 -15.67 5.18 -16.95
N LEU A 206 -15.02 4.46 -16.03
CA LEU A 206 -14.66 4.97 -14.72
C LEU A 206 -13.15 5.28 -14.70
N TYR A 207 -12.80 6.56 -14.65
CA TYR A 207 -11.44 7.02 -14.47
C TYR A 207 -11.12 7.14 -12.98
N LEU A 208 -10.01 6.56 -12.53
CA LEU A 208 -9.53 6.58 -11.16
C LEU A 208 -8.19 7.32 -11.11
N PHE A 209 -8.08 8.36 -10.30
CA PHE A 209 -6.79 9.00 -10.09
C PHE A 209 -5.91 8.10 -9.22
N CYS A 210 -4.71 7.80 -9.72
CA CYS A 210 -3.72 6.96 -9.05
C CYS A 210 -2.52 7.82 -8.64
N HIS A 211 -2.52 8.31 -7.41
CA HIS A 211 -1.47 9.21 -6.92
C HIS A 211 -0.15 8.48 -6.55
N GLY A 212 0.01 7.22 -6.95
CA GLY A 212 1.12 6.34 -6.61
C GLY A 212 0.63 4.98 -6.11
N PHE A 213 1.29 4.43 -5.10
CA PHE A 213 0.90 3.15 -4.50
C PHE A 213 -0.33 3.31 -3.60
N TYR A 214 -1.41 2.62 -3.95
CA TYR A 214 -2.65 2.66 -3.18
C TYR A 214 -2.48 2.09 -1.76
N SER A 215 -2.97 2.83 -0.77
CA SER A 215 -3.03 2.42 0.63
C SER A 215 -3.95 1.24 0.87
N PRO A 216 -3.92 0.61 2.06
CA PRO A 216 -4.83 -0.47 2.41
C PRO A 216 -6.31 -0.13 2.24
N LYS A 217 -6.73 1.09 2.63
CA LYS A 217 -8.13 1.53 2.50
C LYS A 217 -8.56 1.64 1.05
N GLU A 218 -7.73 2.25 0.21
CA GLU A 218 -7.99 2.38 -1.22
C GLU A 218 -8.05 1.01 -1.89
N ARG A 219 -7.12 0.12 -1.57
CA ARG A 219 -7.14 -1.26 -2.11
C ARG A 219 -8.39 -2.03 -1.73
N ILE A 220 -8.86 -1.90 -0.48
CA ILE A 220 -10.11 -2.52 -0.04
C ILE A 220 -11.29 -1.96 -0.84
N PHE A 221 -11.37 -0.64 -0.99
CA PHE A 221 -12.42 0.01 -1.78
C PHE A 221 -12.40 -0.46 -3.25
N LEU A 222 -11.22 -0.48 -3.88
CA LEU A 222 -11.05 -0.88 -5.26
C LEU A 222 -11.34 -2.38 -5.49
N LYS A 223 -11.00 -3.25 -4.54
CA LYS A 223 -11.37 -4.67 -4.61
C LYS A 223 -12.88 -4.87 -4.54
N ARG A 224 -13.56 -4.15 -3.65
CA ARG A 224 -15.04 -4.15 -3.60
C ARG A 224 -15.66 -3.59 -4.87
N LEU A 225 -15.03 -2.56 -5.47
CA LEU A 225 -15.46 -2.03 -6.76
C LEU A 225 -15.45 -3.11 -7.85
N MET A 226 -14.44 -3.99 -7.87
CA MET A 226 -14.40 -5.12 -8.81
C MET A 226 -15.45 -6.19 -8.52
N GLU A 227 -15.81 -6.40 -7.25
CA GLU A 227 -16.82 -7.38 -6.85
C GLU A 227 -18.23 -6.99 -7.32
N VAL A 228 -18.49 -5.68 -7.43
CA VAL A 228 -19.79 -5.15 -7.92
C VAL A 228 -19.79 -4.84 -9.42
N ALA A 229 -18.69 -5.13 -10.10
CA ALA A 229 -18.56 -4.96 -11.54
C ALA A 229 -19.38 -6.04 -12.27
N GLU A 230 -20.33 -5.62 -13.09
CA GLU A 230 -21.18 -6.50 -13.89
C GLU A 230 -20.64 -6.65 -15.31
N GLY A 231 -20.64 -7.88 -15.84
CA GLY A 231 -20.21 -8.15 -17.20
C GLY A 231 -18.68 -8.19 -17.36
N GLU A 232 -18.23 -8.03 -18.61
CA GLU A 232 -16.81 -8.06 -18.95
C GLU A 232 -16.23 -6.64 -18.96
N ILE A 233 -15.56 -6.27 -17.87
CA ILE A 233 -14.90 -4.96 -17.74
C ILE A 233 -13.44 -5.05 -18.15
N GLN A 234 -12.98 -4.08 -18.92
CA GLN A 234 -11.59 -3.89 -19.29
C GLN A 234 -10.90 -2.97 -18.28
N TYR A 235 -9.72 -3.37 -17.81
CA TYR A 235 -8.93 -2.62 -16.83
C TYR A 235 -7.67 -2.10 -17.47
N PHE A 236 -7.44 -0.78 -17.37
CA PHE A 236 -6.30 -0.09 -17.95
C PHE A 236 -5.57 0.76 -16.92
N HIS A 237 -4.27 0.94 -17.15
CA HIS A 237 -3.44 1.88 -16.40
C HIS A 237 -2.70 2.79 -17.34
N TRP A 238 -2.77 4.09 -17.08
CA TRP A 238 -1.99 5.12 -17.75
C TRP A 238 -1.08 5.77 -16.73
N GLY A 239 0.15 5.30 -16.64
CA GLY A 239 1.21 5.83 -15.80
C GLY A 239 2.27 6.57 -16.61
N ASP A 240 3.23 7.15 -15.92
CA ASP A 240 4.40 7.72 -16.52
C ASP A 240 5.28 6.61 -17.13
N MET A 241 5.90 6.89 -18.28
CA MET A 241 6.77 5.93 -18.97
C MET A 241 8.18 5.99 -18.39
N ASP A 242 8.27 5.75 -17.09
CA ASP A 242 9.51 5.68 -16.35
C ASP A 242 9.50 4.50 -15.35
N MET A 243 10.57 4.37 -14.58
CA MET A 243 10.72 3.32 -13.59
C MET A 243 9.63 3.37 -12.50
N GLY A 244 9.14 4.57 -12.15
CA GLY A 244 8.06 4.77 -11.17
C GLY A 244 6.74 4.21 -11.69
N GLY A 245 6.31 4.65 -12.86
CA GLY A 245 5.06 4.22 -13.47
C GLY A 245 5.01 2.72 -13.78
N ILE A 246 6.15 2.12 -14.22
CA ILE A 246 6.26 0.66 -14.40
C ILE A 246 5.99 -0.08 -13.07
N ARG A 247 6.54 0.42 -11.96
CA ARG A 247 6.36 -0.20 -10.62
C ARG A 247 4.94 -0.06 -10.12
N ILE A 248 4.34 1.12 -10.29
CA ILE A 248 2.94 1.38 -9.91
C ILE A 248 2.01 0.50 -10.73
N PHE A 249 2.21 0.37 -12.04
CA PHE A 249 1.46 -0.57 -12.87
C PHE A 249 1.54 -2.00 -12.34
N ARG A 250 2.74 -2.50 -12.08
CA ARG A 250 2.96 -3.87 -11.56
C ARG A 250 2.29 -4.08 -10.21
N PHE A 251 2.45 -3.11 -9.30
CA PHE A 251 1.82 -3.15 -7.98
C PHE A 251 0.30 -3.23 -8.09
N ASN A 252 -0.31 -2.36 -8.91
CA ASN A 252 -1.74 -2.32 -9.11
C ASN A 252 -2.26 -3.63 -9.76
N LYS A 253 -1.54 -4.17 -10.74
CA LYS A 253 -1.86 -5.44 -11.37
C LYS A 253 -1.82 -6.60 -10.38
N LYS A 254 -0.75 -6.69 -9.59
CA LYS A 254 -0.56 -7.76 -8.60
C LYS A 254 -1.55 -7.70 -7.45
N ASN A 255 -1.85 -6.51 -6.94
CA ASN A 255 -2.53 -6.34 -5.66
C ASN A 255 -4.01 -5.95 -5.77
N ILE A 256 -4.46 -5.45 -6.94
CA ILE A 256 -5.80 -4.90 -7.10
C ILE A 256 -6.48 -5.45 -8.35
N PHE A 257 -5.93 -5.22 -9.56
CA PHE A 257 -6.54 -5.51 -10.85
C PHE A 257 -5.76 -6.59 -11.63
N PRO A 258 -5.98 -7.88 -11.41
CA PRO A 258 -5.17 -8.93 -12.06
C PRO A 258 -5.19 -8.91 -13.60
N LYS A 259 -6.27 -8.35 -14.19
CA LYS A 259 -6.42 -8.20 -15.65
C LYS A 259 -5.99 -6.81 -16.17
N LEU A 260 -5.26 -6.03 -15.38
CA LEU A 260 -4.79 -4.70 -15.75
C LEU A 260 -3.89 -4.76 -16.97
N LYS A 261 -4.15 -3.87 -17.93
CA LYS A 261 -3.35 -3.69 -19.15
C LYS A 261 -2.76 -2.27 -19.19
N PRO A 262 -1.58 -2.08 -19.77
CA PRO A 262 -1.06 -0.74 -20.01
C PRO A 262 -1.92 0.00 -21.06
N TYR A 263 -2.05 1.31 -20.90
CA TYR A 263 -2.74 2.19 -21.83
C TYR A 263 -1.86 3.40 -22.10
N LYS A 264 -1.51 3.66 -23.34
CA LYS A 264 -0.54 4.70 -23.72
C LYS A 264 0.80 4.57 -22.97
N MET A 265 1.19 3.37 -22.66
CA MET A 265 2.47 2.99 -22.06
C MET A 265 3.12 1.93 -22.96
N ASP A 266 3.25 2.24 -24.25
CA ASP A 266 3.84 1.43 -25.28
C ASP A 266 4.88 2.24 -26.07
N ARG A 267 5.59 1.57 -26.94
CA ARG A 267 6.65 2.19 -27.74
C ARG A 267 6.13 3.30 -28.66
N GLU A 268 4.93 3.15 -29.20
CA GLU A 268 4.31 4.16 -30.07
C GLU A 268 4.02 5.44 -29.29
N ALA A 269 3.38 5.33 -28.13
CA ALA A 269 3.11 6.45 -27.25
C ALA A 269 4.40 7.14 -26.78
N PHE A 270 5.46 6.35 -26.50
CA PHE A 270 6.77 6.89 -26.14
C PHE A 270 7.40 7.69 -27.29
N GLN A 271 7.37 7.16 -28.52
CA GLN A 271 7.88 7.86 -29.69
C GLN A 271 7.10 9.15 -29.99
N GLU A 272 5.77 9.09 -29.91
CA GLU A 272 4.91 10.28 -30.08
C GLU A 272 5.23 11.36 -29.04
N ALA A 273 5.49 10.97 -27.79
CA ALA A 273 5.89 11.90 -26.73
C ALA A 273 7.26 12.55 -27.02
N LEU A 274 8.24 11.78 -27.51
CA LEU A 274 9.54 12.32 -27.92
C LEU A 274 9.44 13.28 -29.07
N GLU A 275 8.64 12.99 -30.13
CA GLU A 275 8.40 13.87 -31.29
C GLU A 275 7.78 15.21 -30.87
N ARG A 276 6.97 15.21 -29.81
CA ARG A 276 6.39 16.42 -29.22
C ARG A 276 7.33 17.15 -28.26
N GLY A 277 8.58 16.70 -28.15
CA GLY A 277 9.56 17.28 -27.24
C GLY A 277 9.31 17.01 -25.76
N ALA A 278 8.48 16.02 -25.45
CA ALA A 278 8.28 15.56 -24.09
C ALA A 278 9.39 14.55 -23.71
N GLY A 279 9.71 14.52 -22.43
CA GLY A 279 10.70 13.60 -21.87
C GLY A 279 11.97 14.31 -21.41
N ILE A 280 12.54 13.77 -20.35
CA ILE A 280 13.80 14.23 -19.75
C ILE A 280 14.80 13.08 -19.86
N PRO A 281 16.04 13.33 -20.39
CA PRO A 281 17.06 12.30 -20.44
C PRO A 281 17.33 11.69 -19.05
N LEU A 282 17.36 10.37 -18.97
CA LEU A 282 17.66 9.68 -17.71
C LEU A 282 19.16 9.81 -17.38
N GLU A 283 19.46 10.05 -16.11
CA GLU A 283 20.82 9.93 -15.57
C GLU A 283 21.30 8.48 -15.70
N GLU A 284 22.61 8.27 -15.93
CA GLU A 284 23.20 6.93 -16.13
C GLU A 284 22.83 5.94 -15.02
N LYS A 285 22.87 6.37 -13.75
CA LYS A 285 22.48 5.52 -12.61
C LYS A 285 21.01 5.08 -12.66
N LYS A 286 20.13 5.90 -13.24
CA LYS A 286 18.72 5.56 -13.40
C LYS A 286 18.52 4.62 -14.59
N LYS A 287 19.29 4.77 -15.65
CA LYS A 287 19.31 3.84 -16.80
C LYS A 287 19.73 2.43 -16.35
N GLU A 288 20.86 2.30 -15.65
CA GLU A 288 21.32 1.01 -15.12
C GLU A 288 20.27 0.31 -14.21
N LYS A 289 19.50 1.08 -13.44
CA LYS A 289 18.43 0.55 -12.61
C LYS A 289 17.22 0.13 -13.45
N LEU A 290 16.89 0.91 -14.46
CA LEU A 290 15.78 0.60 -15.38
C LEU A 290 16.07 -0.68 -16.17
N GLU A 291 17.29 -0.86 -16.67
CA GLU A 291 17.72 -2.07 -17.38
C GLU A 291 17.59 -3.34 -16.52
N LYS A 292 17.86 -3.23 -15.21
CA LYS A 292 17.74 -4.33 -14.24
C LYS A 292 16.32 -4.58 -13.76
N LEU A 293 15.41 -3.63 -13.98
CA LEU A 293 14.02 -3.75 -13.54
C LEU A 293 13.31 -4.82 -14.37
N ASN A 294 12.65 -5.77 -13.73
CA ASN A 294 11.70 -6.64 -14.41
C ASN A 294 10.45 -5.84 -14.74
N ALA A 295 10.29 -5.40 -15.96
CA ALA A 295 9.16 -4.57 -16.40
C ALA A 295 7.95 -5.41 -16.86
N GLY A 296 8.10 -6.73 -17.02
CA GLY A 296 7.00 -7.61 -17.44
C GLY A 296 6.42 -7.22 -18.80
N GLU A 297 5.15 -6.88 -18.84
CA GLU A 297 4.45 -6.46 -20.09
C GLU A 297 4.94 -5.11 -20.63
N LEU A 298 5.68 -4.35 -19.85
CA LEU A 298 6.26 -3.06 -20.22
C LEU A 298 7.77 -3.15 -20.52
N GLU A 299 8.28 -4.35 -20.85
CA GLU A 299 9.69 -4.58 -21.12
C GLU A 299 10.20 -3.72 -22.30
N GLU A 300 9.34 -3.41 -23.25
CA GLU A 300 9.66 -2.57 -24.41
C GLU A 300 9.90 -1.09 -24.06
N LEU A 301 9.56 -0.64 -22.86
CA LEU A 301 9.81 0.73 -22.38
C LEU A 301 11.18 0.93 -21.75
N LYS A 302 12.00 -0.11 -21.64
CA LYS A 302 13.38 -0.03 -21.18
C LYS A 302 14.28 0.47 -22.30
#